data_83ef11849dbbbcc238f1a408c91d1727
#
_entry.id   83ef11849dbbbcc238f1a408c91d1727
#
_cell.length_a   1.000
_cell.length_b   1.000
_cell.length_c   1.000
_cell.angle_alpha   90.00
_cell.angle_beta   90.00
_cell.angle_gamma   90.00
#
_symmetry.space_group_name_H-M   'P 1'
#
loop_
_entity.id
_entity.type
_entity.pdbx_description
1 polymer ?
#
loop_
_entity_poly.entity_id
_entity_poly.type
_entity_poly.pdbx_seq_one_letter_code
_entity_poly.pdbx_strand_id
1 'polypeptide(L)'
;MNELVERLVSEIAKRKKSILVIGDTMIDRWIHGHTAQCQDGCTKFVQESVVDTPGGAYNAEHCLVNWGVRTALYGFAQNDCPIKSRYVDENNRIVFRADDDGPAVRGAGYEWSRKLALEMIPFSMGVLLSDYDKGFLTPEFIRQASELCHNLDIPCVADCKRSPDLYANCILKGNLDWMEKWIEHPHSTKWVVTRGGVPPIVSGVSEYDYQPQVSCTNHVGAGDCFASHLTLALACGFSLEDAAALAHSAGRVYVQHLHNRSPYPHEIAADMVSAVVGV
;
A
#
# COMPACT_ATOMS: atom_id res chain seq x y z
N MET A 1 -1.58 -25.54 -4.62
CA MET A 1 -1.36 -24.10 -4.30
C MET A 1 -0.21 -23.64 -5.18
N ASN A 2 -0.09 -22.35 -5.48
CA ASN A 2 1.03 -21.85 -6.30
C ASN A 2 2.35 -21.92 -5.51
N GLU A 3 3.45 -22.35 -6.16
CA GLU A 3 4.76 -22.58 -5.50
C GLU A 3 5.33 -21.33 -4.81
N LEU A 4 5.12 -20.12 -5.38
CA LEU A 4 5.58 -18.88 -4.76
C LEU A 4 4.84 -18.60 -3.45
N VAL A 5 3.53 -18.82 -3.41
CA VAL A 5 2.73 -18.62 -2.18
C VAL A 5 3.09 -19.66 -1.12
N GLU A 6 3.26 -20.93 -1.48
CA GLU A 6 3.70 -21.99 -0.55
C GLU A 6 5.08 -21.67 0.05
N ARG A 7 6.01 -21.25 -0.80
CA ARG A 7 7.34 -20.80 -0.36
C ARG A 7 7.23 -19.61 0.59
N LEU A 8 6.39 -18.60 0.28
CA LEU A 8 6.22 -17.42 1.13
C LEU A 8 5.66 -17.80 2.51
N VAL A 9 4.61 -18.63 2.58
CA VAL A 9 4.06 -19.15 3.85
C VAL A 9 5.13 -19.87 4.66
N SER A 10 5.92 -20.74 4.00
CA SER A 10 7.02 -21.46 4.66
C SER A 10 8.10 -20.51 5.19
N GLU A 11 8.47 -19.48 4.43
CA GLU A 11 9.48 -18.51 4.86
C GLU A 11 8.98 -17.64 6.03
N ILE A 12 7.71 -17.23 6.03
CA ILE A 12 7.10 -16.49 7.15
C ILE A 12 7.17 -17.31 8.45
N ALA A 13 6.83 -18.61 8.36
CA ALA A 13 6.83 -19.50 9.52
C ALA A 13 8.21 -19.65 10.20
N LYS A 14 9.29 -19.49 9.44
CA LYS A 14 10.67 -19.55 9.94
C LYS A 14 11.13 -18.25 10.62
N ARG A 15 10.44 -17.13 10.41
CA ARG A 15 10.87 -15.79 10.83
C ARG A 15 10.14 -15.35 12.09
N LYS A 16 10.90 -14.72 13.00
CA LYS A 16 10.35 -14.17 14.25
C LYS A 16 10.27 -12.63 14.24
N LYS A 17 10.93 -12.00 13.28
CA LYS A 17 10.95 -10.55 13.14
C LYS A 17 9.67 -10.06 12.47
N SER A 18 9.34 -8.78 12.65
CA SER A 18 8.14 -8.14 12.09
C SER A 18 8.43 -7.46 10.74
N ILE A 19 7.37 -7.23 9.96
CA ILE A 19 7.33 -6.20 8.94
C ILE A 19 7.00 -4.88 9.63
N LEU A 20 7.81 -3.87 9.40
CA LEU A 20 7.61 -2.53 9.94
C LEU A 20 6.98 -1.64 8.88
N VAL A 21 5.79 -1.13 9.14
CA VAL A 21 5.09 -0.18 8.26
C VAL A 21 5.16 1.20 8.91
N ILE A 22 5.71 2.16 8.20
CA ILE A 22 5.91 3.53 8.70
C ILE A 22 5.32 4.50 7.68
N GLY A 23 4.43 5.41 8.09
CA GLY A 23 3.93 6.38 7.15
C GLY A 23 2.64 7.09 7.55
N ASP A 24 2.01 7.67 6.55
CA ASP A 24 0.79 8.43 6.71
C ASP A 24 -0.40 7.48 6.89
N THR A 25 -0.78 7.23 8.14
CA THR A 25 -2.03 6.53 8.48
C THR A 25 -3.22 7.42 8.16
N MET A 26 -4.28 6.83 7.62
CA MET A 26 -5.51 7.52 7.24
C MET A 26 -6.73 6.67 7.55
N ILE A 27 -7.90 7.30 7.50
CA ILE A 27 -9.20 6.64 7.54
C ILE A 27 -9.86 6.83 6.18
N ASP A 28 -10.21 5.74 5.51
CA ASP A 28 -11.09 5.74 4.35
C ASP A 28 -12.52 5.56 4.83
N ARG A 29 -13.33 6.64 4.75
CA ARG A 29 -14.73 6.68 5.19
C ARG A 29 -15.65 6.51 4.00
N TRP A 30 -16.48 5.49 4.05
CA TRP A 30 -17.48 5.17 3.04
C TRP A 30 -18.85 5.57 3.56
N ILE A 31 -19.47 6.55 2.91
CA ILE A 31 -20.78 7.09 3.28
C ILE A 31 -21.75 6.62 2.21
N HIS A 32 -22.53 5.58 2.52
CA HIS A 32 -23.53 5.03 1.60
C HIS A 32 -24.85 5.76 1.74
N GLY A 33 -25.54 5.92 0.60
CA GLY A 33 -26.81 6.61 0.54
C GLY A 33 -27.26 6.90 -0.89
N HIS A 34 -28.08 7.90 -1.08
CA HIS A 34 -28.57 8.30 -2.39
C HIS A 34 -28.59 9.81 -2.56
N THR A 35 -28.56 10.25 -3.82
CA THR A 35 -28.69 11.67 -4.16
C THR A 35 -30.16 12.05 -4.30
N ALA A 36 -30.52 13.25 -3.81
CA ALA A 36 -31.85 13.84 -3.96
C ALA A 36 -31.72 15.34 -4.26
N GLN A 37 -32.70 15.89 -4.96
CA GLN A 37 -32.76 17.32 -5.21
C GLN A 37 -33.34 18.08 -4.00
N CYS A 38 -32.80 19.27 -3.74
CA CYS A 38 -33.34 20.19 -2.77
C CYS A 38 -34.29 21.19 -3.44
N GLN A 39 -35.18 21.79 -2.64
CA GLN A 39 -36.08 22.84 -3.13
C GLN A 39 -35.36 24.12 -3.57
N ASP A 40 -34.16 24.36 -3.05
CA ASP A 40 -33.26 25.47 -3.40
C ASP A 40 -32.36 25.18 -4.60
N GLY A 41 -32.59 24.07 -5.31
CA GLY A 41 -31.86 23.70 -6.54
C GLY A 41 -30.52 23.01 -6.32
N CYS A 42 -30.10 22.79 -5.08
CA CYS A 42 -28.88 22.01 -4.80
C CYS A 42 -29.15 20.50 -4.86
N THR A 43 -28.10 19.71 -5.07
CA THR A 43 -28.13 18.27 -4.88
C THR A 43 -27.71 17.96 -3.44
N LYS A 44 -28.57 17.24 -2.70
CA LYS A 44 -28.22 16.73 -1.38
C LYS A 44 -27.91 15.25 -1.46
N PHE A 45 -27.03 14.78 -0.60
CA PHE A 45 -26.79 13.36 -0.36
C PHE A 45 -27.52 12.97 0.95
N VAL A 46 -28.37 11.97 0.86
CA VAL A 46 -29.08 11.40 2.00
C VAL A 46 -28.29 10.19 2.47
N GLN A 47 -27.61 10.35 3.62
CA GLN A 47 -26.78 9.32 4.20
C GLN A 47 -27.64 8.23 4.86
N GLU A 48 -27.32 6.97 4.61
CA GLU A 48 -27.98 5.79 5.17
C GLU A 48 -27.05 5.03 6.12
N SER A 49 -25.76 4.88 5.74
CA SER A 49 -24.77 4.20 6.59
C SER A 49 -23.39 4.79 6.40
N VAL A 50 -22.50 4.53 7.37
CA VAL A 50 -21.08 4.90 7.33
C VAL A 50 -20.24 3.70 7.71
N VAL A 51 -19.17 3.46 6.94
CA VAL A 51 -18.17 2.43 7.22
C VAL A 51 -16.79 3.08 7.16
N ASP A 52 -16.05 3.01 8.26
CA ASP A 52 -14.66 3.45 8.32
C ASP A 52 -13.74 2.23 8.12
N THR A 53 -12.76 2.38 7.22
CA THR A 53 -11.77 1.35 6.93
C THR A 53 -10.35 1.92 7.04
N PRO A 54 -9.33 1.08 7.28
CA PRO A 54 -7.94 1.49 7.22
C PRO A 54 -7.60 2.15 5.88
N GLY A 55 -6.81 3.23 5.91
CA GLY A 55 -6.27 3.91 4.72
C GLY A 55 -4.78 4.21 4.86
N GLY A 56 -4.08 4.37 3.74
CA GLY A 56 -2.65 4.63 3.69
C GLY A 56 -1.81 3.58 4.41
N ALA A 57 -0.86 4.02 5.26
CA ALA A 57 0.01 3.10 6.01
C ALA A 57 -0.78 2.10 6.87
N TYR A 58 -1.93 2.50 7.41
CA TYR A 58 -2.79 1.59 8.16
C TYR A 58 -3.40 0.51 7.26
N ASN A 59 -3.84 0.86 6.03
CA ASN A 59 -4.31 -0.14 5.07
C ASN A 59 -3.18 -1.08 4.61
N ALA A 60 -1.98 -0.56 4.39
CA ALA A 60 -0.83 -1.38 4.03
C ALA A 60 -0.48 -2.41 5.12
N GLU A 61 -0.54 -2.03 6.39
CA GLU A 61 -0.37 -2.96 7.52
C GLU A 61 -1.52 -3.97 7.58
N HIS A 62 -2.77 -3.51 7.43
CA HIS A 62 -3.96 -4.35 7.45
C HIS A 62 -3.94 -5.42 6.34
N CYS A 63 -3.39 -5.14 5.17
CA CYS A 63 -3.27 -6.09 4.06
C CYS A 63 -2.40 -7.33 4.40
N LEU A 64 -1.61 -7.27 5.46
CA LEU A 64 -0.74 -8.38 5.89
C LEU A 64 -1.37 -9.28 6.98
N VAL A 65 -2.54 -8.93 7.51
CA VAL A 65 -3.14 -9.62 8.67
C VAL A 65 -3.38 -11.13 8.42
N ASN A 66 -3.77 -11.50 7.19
CA ASN A 66 -4.10 -12.88 6.84
C ASN A 66 -2.87 -13.77 6.59
N TRP A 67 -1.66 -13.21 6.58
CA TRP A 67 -0.42 -13.97 6.42
C TRP A 67 0.14 -14.54 7.72
N GLY A 68 -0.40 -14.13 8.87
CA GLY A 68 0.13 -14.53 10.18
C GLY A 68 1.53 -13.99 10.47
N VAL A 69 2.00 -13.02 9.69
CA VAL A 69 3.25 -12.31 9.92
C VAL A 69 3.06 -11.27 11.04
N ARG A 70 4.09 -11.07 11.85
CA ARG A 70 4.08 -9.96 12.82
C ARG A 70 4.27 -8.65 12.09
N THR A 71 3.46 -7.67 12.43
CA THR A 71 3.56 -6.29 11.92
C THR A 71 3.74 -5.30 13.05
N ALA A 72 4.32 -4.15 12.74
CA ALA A 72 4.32 -2.98 13.62
C ALA A 72 4.08 -1.74 12.76
N LEU A 73 3.17 -0.88 13.21
CA LEU A 73 2.75 0.32 12.50
C LEU A 73 3.15 1.57 13.26
N TYR A 74 3.81 2.49 12.57
CA TYR A 74 4.13 3.83 13.06
C TYR A 74 3.58 4.88 12.10
N GLY A 75 2.67 5.70 12.59
CA GLY A 75 1.97 6.72 11.83
C GLY A 75 1.31 7.75 12.74
N PHE A 76 0.36 8.51 12.20
CA PHE A 76 -0.46 9.40 13.00
C PHE A 76 -1.33 8.62 13.99
N ALA A 77 -1.60 9.21 15.15
CA ALA A 77 -2.60 8.67 16.07
C ALA A 77 -4.00 8.71 15.42
N GLN A 78 -4.88 7.80 15.81
CA GLN A 78 -6.20 7.64 15.19
C GLN A 78 -7.03 8.95 15.15
N ASN A 79 -6.93 9.77 16.19
CA ASN A 79 -7.67 11.05 16.26
C ASN A 79 -7.06 12.17 15.40
N ASP A 80 -5.86 11.98 14.89
CA ASP A 80 -5.12 12.96 14.09
C ASP A 80 -4.97 12.50 12.63
N CYS A 81 -5.50 11.32 12.30
CA CYS A 81 -5.46 10.78 10.94
C CYS A 81 -6.26 11.62 9.96
N PRO A 82 -5.74 11.90 8.77
CA PRO A 82 -6.55 12.37 7.65
C PRO A 82 -7.72 11.43 7.37
N ILE A 83 -8.88 12.01 7.04
CA ILE A 83 -10.09 11.25 6.68
C ILE A 83 -10.42 11.52 5.22
N LYS A 84 -10.57 10.45 4.44
CA LYS A 84 -11.01 10.50 3.04
C LYS A 84 -12.43 9.98 2.93
N SER A 85 -13.40 10.90 2.96
CA SER A 85 -14.82 10.57 2.88
C SER A 85 -15.26 10.38 1.43
N ARG A 86 -15.81 9.21 1.12
CA ARG A 86 -16.37 8.87 -0.19
C ARG A 86 -17.87 8.64 -0.05
N TYR A 87 -18.63 9.40 -0.81
CA TYR A 87 -20.08 9.29 -0.85
C TYR A 87 -20.46 8.33 -1.99
N VAL A 88 -21.12 7.25 -1.65
CA VAL A 88 -21.37 6.10 -2.53
C VAL A 88 -22.88 5.96 -2.74
N ASP A 89 -23.32 5.99 -4.00
CA ASP A 89 -24.71 5.84 -4.36
C ASP A 89 -25.20 4.36 -4.28
N GLU A 90 -26.49 4.16 -4.50
CA GLU A 90 -27.14 2.85 -4.51
C GLU A 90 -26.59 1.88 -5.58
N ASN A 91 -25.81 2.39 -6.56
CA ASN A 91 -25.14 1.61 -7.58
C ASN A 91 -23.66 1.35 -7.27
N ASN A 92 -23.23 1.60 -6.02
CA ASN A 92 -21.85 1.51 -5.57
C ASN A 92 -20.86 2.44 -6.32
N ARG A 93 -21.32 3.58 -6.85
CA ARG A 93 -20.48 4.58 -7.51
C ARG A 93 -20.16 5.69 -6.54
N ILE A 94 -18.89 6.10 -6.52
CA ILE A 94 -18.45 7.29 -5.76
C ILE A 94 -18.97 8.52 -6.50
N VAL A 95 -19.95 9.23 -5.92
CA VAL A 95 -20.53 10.44 -6.49
C VAL A 95 -19.89 11.72 -5.99
N PHE A 96 -19.25 11.66 -4.84
CA PHE A 96 -18.52 12.79 -4.26
C PHE A 96 -17.41 12.28 -3.33
N ARG A 97 -16.31 13.03 -3.24
CA ARG A 97 -15.23 12.79 -2.30
C ARG A 97 -14.89 14.09 -1.55
N ALA A 98 -14.78 14.01 -0.24
CA ALA A 98 -14.27 15.08 0.61
C ALA A 98 -13.05 14.57 1.40
N ASP A 99 -11.96 15.31 1.33
CA ASP A 99 -10.75 15.00 2.08
C ASP A 99 -10.61 16.00 3.24
N ASP A 100 -10.55 15.47 4.45
CA ASP A 100 -10.11 16.19 5.62
C ASP A 100 -8.69 15.73 5.95
N ASP A 101 -7.72 16.58 5.65
CA ASP A 101 -6.30 16.28 5.88
C ASP A 101 -5.93 16.36 7.38
N GLY A 102 -6.91 16.55 8.23
CA GLY A 102 -6.73 16.67 9.68
C GLY A 102 -6.06 17.97 10.10
N PRO A 103 -5.84 18.15 11.40
CA PRO A 103 -4.99 19.22 11.86
C PRO A 103 -3.63 19.05 11.22
N ALA A 104 -3.03 20.13 10.73
CA ALA A 104 -1.67 20.10 10.19
C ALA A 104 -0.72 19.62 11.31
N VAL A 105 -0.59 18.33 11.46
CA VAL A 105 0.19 17.69 12.50
C VAL A 105 1.65 17.84 12.13
N ARG A 106 2.13 19.01 12.36
CA ARG A 106 3.49 19.43 12.10
C ARG A 106 4.08 19.80 13.45
N GLY A 107 4.64 18.84 14.13
CA GLY A 107 5.26 19.22 15.35
C GLY A 107 5.83 18.07 16.18
N ALA A 108 6.42 18.43 17.30
CA ALA A 108 7.07 17.57 18.27
C ALA A 108 6.27 16.32 18.70
N GLY A 109 4.96 16.34 18.57
CA GLY A 109 4.10 15.21 18.94
C GLY A 109 4.42 13.88 18.24
N TYR A 110 4.97 13.91 17.00
CA TYR A 110 5.34 12.70 16.26
C TYR A 110 6.84 12.42 16.21
N GLU A 111 7.67 13.29 16.74
CA GLU A 111 9.12 13.06 16.83
C GLU A 111 9.45 11.81 17.64
N TRP A 112 8.75 11.63 18.75
CA TRP A 112 8.92 10.43 19.55
C TRP A 112 8.53 9.15 18.80
N SER A 113 7.41 9.16 18.10
CA SER A 113 6.95 8.03 17.29
C SER A 113 7.92 7.72 16.16
N ARG A 114 8.44 8.75 15.47
CA ARG A 114 9.48 8.59 14.44
C ARG A 114 10.77 8.03 15.02
N LYS A 115 11.22 8.55 16.18
CA LYS A 115 12.41 8.04 16.87
C LYS A 115 12.24 6.56 17.23
N LEU A 116 11.10 6.20 17.80
CA LEU A 116 10.82 4.81 18.14
C LEU A 116 10.77 3.91 16.89
N ALA A 117 10.22 4.39 15.79
CA ALA A 117 10.23 3.68 14.52
C ALA A 117 11.67 3.38 14.04
N LEU A 118 12.59 4.35 14.11
CA LEU A 118 14.00 4.14 13.77
C LEU A 118 14.65 3.10 14.71
N GLU A 119 14.37 3.15 16.00
CA GLU A 119 14.89 2.20 16.99
C GLU A 119 14.40 0.77 16.73
N MET A 120 13.24 0.61 16.07
CA MET A 120 12.65 -0.69 15.76
C MET A 120 13.14 -1.30 14.45
N ILE A 121 13.72 -0.52 13.53
CA ILE A 121 14.23 -1.03 12.24
C ILE A 121 15.18 -2.22 12.41
N PRO A 122 16.18 -2.24 13.33
CA PRO A 122 17.08 -3.38 13.49
C PRO A 122 16.39 -4.70 13.88
N PHE A 123 15.19 -4.62 14.43
CA PHE A 123 14.40 -5.77 14.86
C PHE A 123 13.36 -6.21 13.82
N SER A 124 13.28 -5.53 12.68
CA SER A 124 12.41 -5.88 11.57
C SER A 124 13.10 -6.78 10.55
N MET A 125 12.31 -7.47 9.73
CA MET A 125 12.82 -8.21 8.58
C MET A 125 12.63 -7.46 7.26
N GLY A 126 11.82 -6.40 7.25
CA GLY A 126 11.56 -5.53 6.12
C GLY A 126 10.82 -4.27 6.58
N VAL A 127 11.00 -3.18 5.85
CA VAL A 127 10.42 -1.87 6.14
C VAL A 127 9.63 -1.37 4.93
N LEU A 128 8.41 -0.90 5.16
CA LEU A 128 7.60 -0.18 4.19
C LEU A 128 7.45 1.28 4.64
N LEU A 129 7.91 2.20 3.80
CA LEU A 129 7.65 3.63 3.92
C LEU A 129 6.43 3.98 3.06
N SER A 130 5.27 4.20 3.67
CA SER A 130 4.01 4.53 3.00
C SER A 130 3.81 6.04 3.02
N ASP A 131 4.23 6.71 1.94
CA ASP A 131 4.31 8.16 1.86
C ASP A 131 3.18 8.75 1.00
N TYR A 132 2.26 9.43 1.65
CA TYR A 132 1.15 10.17 1.03
C TYR A 132 1.35 11.68 1.09
N ASP A 133 2.54 12.13 1.49
CA ASP A 133 2.89 13.55 1.66
C ASP A 133 1.94 14.28 2.64
N LYS A 134 1.51 13.57 3.70
CA LYS A 134 0.67 14.15 4.76
C LYS A 134 1.50 14.63 5.97
N GLY A 135 2.81 14.36 5.97
CA GLY A 135 3.79 14.95 6.88
C GLY A 135 4.26 14.05 8.02
N PHE A 136 3.82 12.79 8.12
CA PHE A 136 4.44 11.87 9.07
C PHE A 136 5.87 11.55 8.65
N LEU A 137 6.09 11.25 7.35
CA LEU A 137 7.42 11.01 6.80
C LEU A 137 8.08 12.34 6.40
N THR A 138 8.95 12.88 7.25
CA THR A 138 9.78 14.03 6.89
C THR A 138 10.94 13.60 5.99
N PRO A 139 11.51 14.50 5.13
CA PRO A 139 12.68 14.16 4.31
C PRO A 139 13.85 13.64 5.14
N GLU A 140 14.09 14.24 6.31
CA GLU A 140 15.15 13.81 7.23
C GLU A 140 14.89 12.40 7.77
N PHE A 141 13.67 12.09 8.17
CA PHE A 141 13.29 10.75 8.63
C PHE A 141 13.46 9.70 7.54
N ILE A 142 13.00 9.98 6.31
CA ILE A 142 13.14 9.07 5.17
C ILE A 142 14.62 8.73 4.93
N ARG A 143 15.47 9.76 4.93
CA ARG A 143 16.92 9.58 4.75
C ARG A 143 17.51 8.68 5.84
N GLN A 144 17.22 8.97 7.11
CA GLN A 144 17.71 8.17 8.24
C GLN A 144 17.22 6.72 8.19
N ALA A 145 15.93 6.51 7.91
CA ALA A 145 15.36 5.17 7.83
C ALA A 145 15.95 4.36 6.67
N SER A 146 16.07 4.97 5.48
CA SER A 146 16.64 4.30 4.30
C SER A 146 18.13 3.96 4.46
N GLU A 147 18.92 4.86 5.02
CA GLU A 147 20.33 4.61 5.34
C GLU A 147 20.50 3.49 6.38
N LEU A 148 19.67 3.50 7.42
CA LEU A 148 19.72 2.47 8.47
C LEU A 148 19.32 1.09 7.91
N CYS A 149 18.30 1.01 7.08
CA CYS A 149 17.91 -0.22 6.40
C CYS A 149 19.04 -0.74 5.49
N HIS A 150 19.65 0.14 4.71
CA HIS A 150 20.77 -0.21 3.83
C HIS A 150 21.96 -0.77 4.62
N ASN A 151 22.37 -0.09 5.70
CA ASN A 151 23.51 -0.50 6.53
C ASN A 151 23.27 -1.84 7.25
N LEU A 152 22.01 -2.22 7.46
CA LEU A 152 21.63 -3.46 8.13
C LEU A 152 21.18 -4.57 7.15
N ASP A 153 21.26 -4.33 5.84
CA ASP A 153 20.78 -5.23 4.78
C ASP A 153 19.32 -5.65 4.97
N ILE A 154 18.50 -4.69 5.41
CA ILE A 154 17.05 -4.86 5.58
C ILE A 154 16.35 -4.28 4.34
N PRO A 155 15.53 -5.07 3.61
CA PRO A 155 14.76 -4.55 2.49
C PRO A 155 13.85 -3.39 2.91
N CYS A 156 13.99 -2.24 2.22
CA CYS A 156 13.19 -1.05 2.42
C CYS A 156 12.43 -0.73 1.13
N VAL A 157 11.11 -0.78 1.17
CA VAL A 157 10.24 -0.38 0.07
C VAL A 157 9.65 0.99 0.39
N ALA A 158 9.62 1.90 -0.57
CA ALA A 158 8.92 3.17 -0.46
C ALA A 158 7.77 3.23 -1.47
N ASP A 159 6.52 3.30 -0.98
CA ASP A 159 5.37 3.72 -1.81
C ASP A 159 5.36 5.24 -1.88
N CYS A 160 6.02 5.76 -2.91
CA CYS A 160 6.38 7.17 -2.99
C CYS A 160 5.39 7.98 -3.83
N LYS A 161 5.03 9.17 -3.31
CA LYS A 161 4.26 10.19 -4.03
C LYS A 161 5.11 11.41 -4.38
N ARG A 162 6.28 11.54 -3.76
CA ARG A 162 7.23 12.65 -3.92
C ARG A 162 8.40 12.25 -4.81
N SER A 163 9.38 13.16 -4.98
CA SER A 163 10.59 12.92 -5.77
C SER A 163 11.35 11.66 -5.32
N PRO A 164 11.78 10.82 -6.27
CA PRO A 164 12.59 9.62 -5.99
C PRO A 164 13.85 9.89 -5.19
N ASP A 165 14.45 11.07 -5.34
CA ASP A 165 15.70 11.46 -4.66
C ASP A 165 15.59 11.44 -3.13
N LEU A 166 14.37 11.54 -2.60
CA LEU A 166 14.12 11.45 -1.16
C LEU A 166 14.33 10.04 -0.60
N TYR A 167 14.28 9.01 -1.44
CA TYR A 167 14.23 7.60 -1.02
C TYR A 167 15.47 6.83 -1.47
N ALA A 168 16.62 7.46 -1.37
CA ALA A 168 17.90 6.78 -1.63
C ALA A 168 17.97 5.45 -0.85
N ASN A 169 18.50 4.41 -1.49
CA ASN A 169 18.62 3.06 -0.92
C ASN A 169 17.30 2.30 -0.70
N CYS A 170 16.14 2.86 -1.10
CA CYS A 170 14.87 2.13 -1.10
C CYS A 170 14.60 1.46 -2.45
N ILE A 171 13.78 0.41 -2.42
CA ILE A 171 13.09 -0.08 -3.62
C ILE A 171 11.86 0.80 -3.80
N LEU A 172 11.79 1.50 -4.92
CA LEU A 172 10.72 2.47 -5.17
C LEU A 172 9.49 1.77 -5.74
N LYS A 173 8.31 2.06 -5.20
CA LYS A 173 7.05 1.67 -5.80
C LYS A 173 6.24 2.92 -6.12
N GLY A 174 5.83 3.04 -7.38
CA GLY A 174 4.99 4.12 -7.87
C GLY A 174 3.87 3.60 -8.77
N ASN A 175 3.06 4.52 -9.31
CA ASN A 175 2.11 4.26 -10.38
C ASN A 175 2.57 4.95 -11.68
N LEU A 176 1.80 4.82 -12.76
CA LEU A 176 2.14 5.47 -14.05
C LEU A 176 2.27 6.98 -13.93
N ASP A 177 1.36 7.67 -13.23
CA ASP A 177 1.41 9.13 -13.06
C ASP A 177 2.69 9.56 -12.34
N TRP A 178 3.13 8.76 -11.34
CA TRP A 178 4.40 8.99 -10.66
C TRP A 178 5.59 8.78 -11.61
N MET A 179 5.57 7.70 -12.39
CA MET A 179 6.60 7.39 -13.37
C MET A 179 6.72 8.50 -14.41
N GLU A 180 5.61 8.93 -15.01
CA GLU A 180 5.59 10.02 -16.01
C GLU A 180 6.17 11.32 -15.48
N LYS A 181 5.88 11.64 -14.22
CA LYS A 181 6.38 12.83 -13.55
C LYS A 181 7.89 12.80 -13.29
N TRP A 182 8.46 11.60 -13.06
CA TRP A 182 9.82 11.44 -12.56
C TRP A 182 10.75 10.60 -13.46
N ILE A 183 10.29 10.20 -14.67
CA ILE A 183 11.01 9.26 -15.56
C ILE A 183 12.38 9.79 -16.04
N GLU A 184 12.56 11.10 -16.07
CA GLU A 184 13.82 11.73 -16.53
C GLU A 184 14.95 11.68 -15.47
N HIS A 185 14.63 11.28 -14.25
CA HIS A 185 15.61 11.17 -13.19
C HIS A 185 16.30 9.80 -13.24
N PRO A 186 17.63 9.75 -13.48
CA PRO A 186 18.38 8.50 -13.48
C PRO A 186 18.43 7.94 -12.06
N HIS A 187 17.61 6.92 -11.79
CA HIS A 187 17.58 6.29 -10.48
C HIS A 187 18.53 5.10 -10.46
N SER A 188 19.51 5.15 -9.57
CA SER A 188 20.39 4.01 -9.27
C SER A 188 19.68 2.91 -8.48
N THR A 189 18.44 3.14 -8.05
CA THR A 189 17.64 2.24 -7.22
C THR A 189 16.75 1.31 -8.04
N LYS A 190 16.43 0.16 -7.46
CA LYS A 190 15.41 -0.76 -8.01
C LYS A 190 14.02 -0.14 -7.84
N TRP A 191 13.15 -0.34 -8.82
CA TRP A 191 11.81 0.21 -8.80
C TRP A 191 10.76 -0.71 -9.42
N VAL A 192 9.51 -0.51 -9.01
CA VAL A 192 8.32 -1.18 -9.53
C VAL A 192 7.23 -0.15 -9.78
N VAL A 193 6.64 -0.15 -10.97
CA VAL A 193 5.55 0.75 -11.36
C VAL A 193 4.28 -0.03 -11.62
N THR A 194 3.25 0.22 -10.82
CA THR A 194 1.92 -0.39 -11.00
C THR A 194 1.15 0.29 -12.13
N ARG A 195 0.41 -0.51 -12.93
CA ARG A 195 -0.34 -0.08 -14.10
C ARG A 195 -1.82 -0.49 -14.04
N GLY A 196 -2.42 -0.42 -12.86
CA GLY A 196 -3.79 -0.89 -12.65
C GLY A 196 -3.92 -2.39 -12.84
N GLY A 197 -4.84 -2.83 -13.71
CA GLY A 197 -5.16 -4.25 -13.91
C GLY A 197 -4.16 -5.04 -14.77
N VAL A 198 -3.09 -4.41 -15.29
CA VAL A 198 -2.05 -5.09 -16.07
C VAL A 198 -0.77 -5.29 -15.25
N PRO A 199 0.11 -6.23 -15.62
CA PRO A 199 1.33 -6.51 -14.87
C PRO A 199 2.19 -5.26 -14.65
N PRO A 200 2.88 -5.13 -13.51
CA PRO A 200 3.72 -3.97 -13.21
C PRO A 200 4.95 -3.92 -14.13
N ILE A 201 5.54 -2.74 -14.28
CA ILE A 201 6.87 -2.59 -14.85
C ILE A 201 7.87 -2.74 -13.70
N VAL A 202 8.89 -3.57 -13.89
CA VAL A 202 9.93 -3.82 -12.89
C VAL A 202 11.29 -3.50 -13.47
N SER A 203 12.11 -2.76 -12.73
CA SER A 203 13.46 -2.43 -13.17
C SER A 203 14.30 -3.69 -13.43
N GLY A 204 14.91 -3.78 -14.62
CA GLY A 204 15.73 -4.93 -15.01
C GLY A 204 14.94 -6.13 -15.56
N VAL A 205 13.63 -6.05 -15.68
CA VAL A 205 12.77 -7.10 -16.27
C VAL A 205 12.16 -6.56 -17.55
N SER A 206 12.33 -7.30 -18.65
CA SER A 206 11.92 -6.83 -19.99
C SER A 206 10.43 -7.02 -20.27
N GLU A 207 9.83 -8.08 -19.80
CA GLU A 207 8.41 -8.39 -20.02
C GLU A 207 7.84 -9.26 -18.91
N TYR A 208 6.53 -9.11 -18.66
CA TYR A 208 5.71 -10.03 -17.86
C TYR A 208 4.68 -10.69 -18.76
N ASP A 209 4.34 -11.92 -18.43
CA ASP A 209 3.24 -12.62 -19.09
C ASP A 209 1.92 -11.87 -18.89
N TYR A 210 1.14 -11.81 -19.97
CA TYR A 210 -0.19 -11.20 -19.91
C TYR A 210 -1.08 -11.96 -18.95
N GLN A 211 -1.76 -11.21 -18.08
CA GLN A 211 -2.79 -11.74 -17.20
C GLN A 211 -4.16 -11.15 -17.60
N PRO A 212 -5.22 -11.97 -17.68
CA PRO A 212 -6.56 -11.48 -18.01
C PRO A 212 -7.02 -10.50 -16.92
N GLN A 213 -7.79 -9.48 -17.32
CA GLN A 213 -8.31 -8.50 -16.37
C GLN A 213 -9.32 -9.16 -15.42
N VAL A 214 -9.29 -8.74 -14.15
CA VAL A 214 -10.27 -9.12 -13.13
C VAL A 214 -11.39 -8.07 -13.00
N SER A 215 -12.55 -8.49 -12.52
CA SER A 215 -13.59 -7.55 -12.14
C SER A 215 -13.10 -6.64 -11.01
N CYS A 216 -13.16 -5.33 -11.22
CA CYS A 216 -12.77 -4.36 -10.21
C CYS A 216 -14.00 -3.81 -9.50
N THR A 217 -14.20 -4.19 -8.25
CA THR A 217 -15.27 -3.69 -7.38
C THR A 217 -14.82 -2.41 -6.68
N ASN A 218 -13.58 -2.37 -6.22
CA ASN A 218 -13.01 -1.20 -5.53
C ASN A 218 -11.48 -1.16 -5.75
N HIS A 219 -10.99 -0.07 -6.34
CA HIS A 219 -9.55 0.13 -6.56
C HIS A 219 -8.83 0.90 -5.43
N VAL A 220 -9.60 1.45 -4.46
CA VAL A 220 -9.03 2.24 -3.36
C VAL A 220 -8.20 1.33 -2.46
N GLY A 221 -6.95 1.70 -2.21
CA GLY A 221 -6.03 0.94 -1.37
C GLY A 221 -5.29 -0.22 -2.07
N ALA A 222 -5.56 -0.47 -3.37
CA ALA A 222 -4.84 -1.50 -4.12
C ALA A 222 -3.32 -1.26 -4.17
N GLY A 223 -2.91 0.01 -4.19
CA GLY A 223 -1.51 0.42 -4.11
C GLY A 223 -0.85 0.06 -2.79
N ASP A 224 -1.57 0.24 -1.68
CA ASP A 224 -1.10 -0.13 -0.33
C ASP A 224 -0.97 -1.65 -0.21
N CYS A 225 -1.98 -2.39 -0.73
CA CYS A 225 -1.96 -3.84 -0.79
C CYS A 225 -0.75 -4.36 -1.60
N PHE A 226 -0.50 -3.77 -2.76
CA PHE A 226 0.68 -4.11 -3.57
C PHE A 226 1.97 -3.84 -2.80
N ALA A 227 2.15 -2.65 -2.22
CA ALA A 227 3.37 -2.24 -1.52
C ALA A 227 3.67 -3.14 -0.31
N SER A 228 2.65 -3.51 0.46
CA SER A 228 2.80 -4.38 1.62
C SER A 228 3.23 -5.81 1.23
N HIS A 229 2.61 -6.40 0.19
CA HIS A 229 2.98 -7.73 -0.28
C HIS A 229 4.35 -7.76 -0.96
N LEU A 230 4.71 -6.70 -1.71
CA LEU A 230 6.06 -6.52 -2.24
C LEU A 230 7.10 -6.53 -1.11
N THR A 231 6.85 -5.75 -0.06
CA THR A 231 7.74 -5.66 1.11
C THR A 231 7.87 -7.02 1.81
N LEU A 232 6.74 -7.71 2.03
CA LEU A 232 6.72 -9.03 2.68
C LEU A 232 7.53 -10.06 1.89
N ALA A 233 7.33 -10.15 0.57
CA ALA A 233 8.04 -11.11 -0.27
C ALA A 233 9.55 -10.82 -0.32
N LEU A 234 9.95 -9.56 -0.49
CA LEU A 234 11.36 -9.15 -0.44
C LEU A 234 12.01 -9.47 0.92
N ALA A 235 11.30 -9.21 2.01
CA ALA A 235 11.76 -9.55 3.37
C ALA A 235 11.92 -11.06 3.57
N CYS A 236 11.21 -11.87 2.80
CA CYS A 236 11.34 -13.33 2.78
C CYS A 236 12.40 -13.84 1.79
N GLY A 237 13.15 -12.95 1.13
CA GLY A 237 14.26 -13.30 0.24
C GLY A 237 13.84 -13.69 -1.18
N PHE A 238 12.70 -13.18 -1.64
CA PHE A 238 12.27 -13.33 -3.03
C PHE A 238 13.03 -12.35 -3.94
N SER A 239 13.17 -12.69 -5.20
CA SER A 239 13.63 -11.76 -6.23
C SER A 239 12.64 -10.58 -6.36
N LEU A 240 13.08 -9.45 -6.91
CA LEU A 240 12.19 -8.32 -7.15
C LEU A 240 11.06 -8.70 -8.10
N GLU A 241 11.34 -9.54 -9.09
CA GLU A 241 10.38 -10.04 -10.07
C GLU A 241 9.31 -10.91 -9.42
N ASP A 242 9.70 -11.95 -8.67
CA ASP A 242 8.76 -12.83 -7.96
C ASP A 242 7.92 -12.06 -6.93
N ALA A 243 8.56 -11.14 -6.22
CA ALA A 243 7.88 -10.28 -5.23
C ALA A 243 6.85 -9.36 -5.89
N ALA A 244 7.16 -8.80 -7.06
CA ALA A 244 6.24 -7.96 -7.82
C ALA A 244 5.08 -8.77 -8.42
N ALA A 245 5.34 -9.99 -8.91
CA ALA A 245 4.31 -10.89 -9.41
C ALA A 245 3.32 -11.28 -8.31
N LEU A 246 3.82 -11.66 -7.13
CA LEU A 246 3.00 -11.98 -5.96
C LEU A 246 2.19 -10.76 -5.49
N ALA A 247 2.81 -9.59 -5.41
CA ALA A 247 2.17 -8.34 -5.02
C ALA A 247 1.08 -7.92 -6.02
N HIS A 248 1.30 -8.17 -7.31
CA HIS A 248 0.31 -7.92 -8.36
C HIS A 248 -0.93 -8.80 -8.17
N SER A 249 -0.76 -10.11 -7.99
CA SER A 249 -1.86 -11.03 -7.70
C SER A 249 -2.61 -10.66 -6.41
N ALA A 250 -1.90 -10.24 -5.37
CA ALA A 250 -2.54 -9.72 -4.15
C ALA A 250 -3.41 -8.49 -4.44
N GLY A 251 -2.92 -7.54 -5.23
CA GLY A 251 -3.68 -6.38 -5.67
C GLY A 251 -4.91 -6.75 -6.52
N ARG A 252 -4.79 -7.75 -7.40
CA ARG A 252 -5.89 -8.27 -8.23
C ARG A 252 -7.00 -8.90 -7.38
N VAL A 253 -6.65 -9.68 -6.37
CA VAL A 253 -7.61 -10.24 -5.41
C VAL A 253 -8.27 -9.12 -4.60
N TYR A 254 -7.46 -8.16 -4.13
CA TYR A 254 -7.93 -7.04 -3.30
C TYR A 254 -9.03 -6.22 -4.00
N VAL A 255 -8.84 -5.86 -5.27
CA VAL A 255 -9.80 -5.00 -6.01
C VAL A 255 -11.16 -5.67 -6.29
N GLN A 256 -11.27 -6.98 -6.12
CA GLN A 256 -12.53 -7.71 -6.30
C GLN A 256 -13.48 -7.59 -5.09
N HIS A 257 -12.99 -7.00 -3.98
CA HIS A 257 -13.73 -6.87 -2.74
C HIS A 257 -14.01 -5.42 -2.36
N LEU A 258 -15.08 -5.20 -1.59
CA LEU A 258 -15.42 -3.90 -1.00
C LEU A 258 -14.65 -3.65 0.30
N HIS A 259 -14.57 -2.38 0.69
CA HIS A 259 -14.16 -1.93 2.02
C HIS A 259 -12.75 -2.41 2.45
N ASN A 260 -11.77 -2.35 1.53
CA ASN A 260 -10.37 -2.60 1.85
C ASN A 260 -10.13 -3.97 2.54
N ARG A 261 -10.81 -5.02 2.08
CA ARG A 261 -10.63 -6.38 2.63
C ARG A 261 -9.25 -6.95 2.28
N SER A 262 -8.51 -7.34 3.30
CA SER A 262 -7.22 -8.01 3.13
C SER A 262 -7.36 -9.36 2.39
N PRO A 263 -6.58 -9.63 1.34
CA PRO A 263 -6.60 -10.91 0.64
C PRO A 263 -6.04 -12.04 1.51
N TYR A 264 -6.53 -13.26 1.29
CA TYR A 264 -5.98 -14.45 1.91
C TYR A 264 -4.92 -15.11 1.03
N PRO A 265 -3.91 -15.78 1.59
CA PRO A 265 -2.88 -16.48 0.82
C PRO A 265 -3.42 -17.45 -0.23
N HIS A 266 -4.49 -18.20 0.10
CA HIS A 266 -5.09 -19.15 -0.84
C HIS A 266 -5.79 -18.48 -2.03
N GLU A 267 -6.36 -17.27 -1.84
CA GLU A 267 -6.96 -16.49 -2.93
C GLU A 267 -5.89 -15.98 -3.89
N ILE A 268 -4.76 -15.49 -3.35
CA ILE A 268 -3.61 -15.07 -4.13
C ILE A 268 -3.03 -16.25 -4.91
N ALA A 269 -2.91 -17.41 -4.28
CA ALA A 269 -2.44 -18.63 -4.95
C ALA A 269 -3.36 -19.03 -6.10
N ALA A 270 -4.68 -18.93 -5.93
CA ALA A 270 -5.66 -19.23 -6.97
C ALA A 270 -5.56 -18.24 -8.15
N ASP A 271 -5.41 -16.94 -7.87
CA ASP A 271 -5.23 -15.91 -8.91
C ASP A 271 -3.95 -16.17 -9.74
N MET A 272 -2.84 -16.52 -9.08
CA MET A 272 -1.57 -16.82 -9.77
C MET A 272 -1.64 -18.07 -10.64
N VAL A 273 -2.45 -19.07 -10.28
CA VAL A 273 -2.63 -20.28 -11.10
C VAL A 273 -3.50 -19.98 -12.32
N SER A 274 -4.60 -19.25 -12.15
CA SER A 274 -5.49 -18.88 -13.26
C SER A 274 -4.78 -17.98 -14.29
N ALA A 275 -3.83 -17.17 -13.86
CA ALA A 275 -3.00 -16.36 -14.73
C ALA A 275 -2.10 -17.18 -15.69
N VAL A 276 -1.64 -18.37 -15.26
CA VAL A 276 -0.77 -19.24 -16.06
C VAL A 276 -1.57 -20.09 -17.05
N VAL A 277 -2.81 -20.43 -16.73
CA VAL A 277 -3.64 -21.37 -17.53
C VAL A 277 -4.47 -20.65 -18.60
N GLY A 278 -4.58 -19.31 -18.55
CA GLY A 278 -5.31 -18.51 -19.55
C GLY A 278 -6.83 -18.78 -19.59
N VAL A 279 -7.43 -19.21 -18.47
CA VAL A 279 -8.87 -19.53 -18.35
C VAL A 279 -9.57 -18.46 -17.52
#